data_727f0131eda7dd6ed3ef70eb0b82445b
#
_entry.id   727f0131eda7dd6ed3ef70eb0b82445b
#
_cell.length_a   1.000
_cell.length_b   1.000
_cell.length_c   1.000
_cell.angle_alpha   90.00
_cell.angle_beta   90.00
_cell.angle_gamma   90.00
#
_symmetry.space_group_name_H-M   'P 1'
#
loop_
_entity.id
_entity.type
_entity.pdbx_description
1 polymer ?
#
loop_
_entity_poly.entity_id
_entity_poly.type
_entity_poly.pdbx_seq_one_letter_code
_entity_poly.pdbx_strand_id
1 'polypeptide(L)'
;MFGGVGLLVMALGALLIVAPQLYLSLYLSAYTADHAFAAQRLAPAVIGLGGVMWAARTLPPGPFAASFGMIAAGVWMGVAATGVFHFLSGVANVNILVAAATEVVLAALFAYVSRQVRHT
;
A
#
# COMPACT_ATOMS: atom_id res chain seq x y z
N MET A 1 -2.84 -3.16 13.96
CA MET A 1 -3.02 -2.59 12.63
C MET A 1 -1.74 -2.59 11.79
N PHE A 2 -0.62 -2.07 12.31
CA PHE A 2 0.64 -2.11 11.59
C PHE A 2 1.09 -3.53 11.25
N GLY A 3 0.91 -4.48 12.17
CA GLY A 3 1.34 -5.85 11.93
C GLY A 3 0.60 -6.51 10.77
N GLY A 4 -0.74 -6.41 10.76
CA GLY A 4 -1.55 -7.01 9.71
C GLY A 4 -1.31 -6.38 8.35
N VAL A 5 -1.27 -5.04 8.28
CA VAL A 5 -1.02 -4.33 7.04
C VAL A 5 0.42 -4.57 6.57
N GLY A 6 1.38 -4.62 7.50
CA GLY A 6 2.77 -4.90 7.17
C GLY A 6 2.94 -6.27 6.52
N LEU A 7 2.29 -7.30 7.07
CA LEU A 7 2.30 -8.63 6.47
C LEU A 7 1.69 -8.62 5.07
N LEU A 8 0.57 -7.91 4.90
CA LEU A 8 -0.08 -7.80 3.59
C LEU A 8 0.85 -7.15 2.58
N VAL A 9 1.52 -6.07 2.95
CA VAL A 9 2.44 -5.35 2.05
C VAL A 9 3.65 -6.21 1.71
N MET A 10 4.20 -6.95 2.69
CA MET A 10 5.30 -7.87 2.42
C MET A 10 4.89 -8.98 1.45
N ALA A 11 3.69 -9.53 1.62
CA ALA A 11 3.17 -10.55 0.72
C ALA A 11 2.98 -10.00 -0.69
N LEU A 12 2.49 -8.78 -0.80
CA LEU A 12 2.34 -8.10 -2.09
C LEU A 12 3.68 -7.91 -2.77
N GLY A 13 4.71 -7.49 -2.03
CA GLY A 13 6.05 -7.33 -2.57
C GLY A 13 6.63 -8.66 -3.07
N ALA A 14 6.42 -9.74 -2.32
CA ALA A 14 6.85 -11.07 -2.73
C ALA A 14 6.14 -11.50 -4.03
N LEU A 15 4.85 -11.23 -4.13
CA LEU A 15 4.08 -11.52 -5.34
C LEU A 15 4.63 -10.76 -6.55
N LEU A 16 5.02 -9.51 -6.37
CA LEU A 16 5.58 -8.69 -7.45
C LEU A 16 6.92 -9.23 -7.95
N ILE A 17 7.69 -9.90 -7.11
CA ILE A 17 8.95 -10.54 -7.53
C ILE A 17 8.66 -11.82 -8.30
N VAL A 18 7.83 -12.70 -7.72
CA VAL A 18 7.63 -14.07 -8.20
C VAL A 18 6.70 -14.11 -9.40
N ALA A 19 5.61 -13.35 -9.34
CA ALA A 19 4.57 -13.41 -10.37
C ALA A 19 3.96 -12.03 -10.61
N PRO A 20 4.75 -11.06 -11.11
CA PRO A 20 4.25 -9.70 -11.32
C PRO A 20 3.06 -9.67 -12.30
N GLN A 21 3.03 -10.59 -13.26
CA GLN A 21 1.94 -10.64 -14.23
C GLN A 21 0.60 -10.95 -13.59
N LEU A 22 0.55 -11.73 -12.51
CA LEU A 22 -0.71 -12.02 -11.83
C LEU A 22 -1.30 -10.78 -11.21
N TYR A 23 -0.47 -9.98 -10.54
CA TYR A 23 -0.93 -8.76 -9.89
C TYR A 23 -1.25 -7.68 -10.93
N LEU A 24 -0.32 -7.44 -11.87
CA LEU A 24 -0.45 -6.34 -12.79
C LEU A 24 -1.57 -6.56 -13.80
N SER A 25 -1.81 -7.80 -14.23
CA SER A 25 -2.88 -8.08 -15.17
C SER A 25 -4.27 -7.87 -14.59
N LEU A 26 -4.41 -7.85 -13.25
CA LEU A 26 -5.68 -7.51 -12.61
C LEU A 26 -6.05 -6.04 -12.81
N TYR A 27 -5.07 -5.15 -12.89
CA TYR A 27 -5.28 -3.71 -12.87
C TYR A 27 -4.93 -3.01 -14.19
N LEU A 28 -3.97 -3.55 -14.94
CA LEU A 28 -3.55 -2.92 -16.19
C LEU A 28 -4.46 -3.34 -17.34
N SER A 29 -4.81 -2.38 -18.18
CA SER A 29 -5.56 -2.65 -19.41
C SER A 29 -4.71 -3.42 -20.42
N ALA A 30 -3.39 -3.21 -20.43
CA ALA A 30 -2.45 -3.94 -21.25
C ALA A 30 -1.18 -4.18 -20.45
N TYR A 31 -0.80 -5.46 -20.28
CA TYR A 31 0.41 -5.85 -19.58
C TYR A 31 1.54 -6.08 -20.57
N THR A 32 2.74 -5.56 -20.25
CA THR A 32 3.94 -5.78 -21.04
C THR A 32 5.10 -6.18 -20.11
N ALA A 33 6.19 -6.68 -20.73
CA ALA A 33 7.39 -7.05 -19.98
C ALA A 33 8.03 -5.84 -19.28
N ASP A 34 7.85 -4.64 -19.82
CA ASP A 34 8.36 -3.42 -19.20
C ASP A 34 7.69 -3.17 -17.84
N HIS A 35 6.40 -3.47 -17.73
CA HIS A 35 5.68 -3.36 -16.46
C HIS A 35 6.25 -4.35 -15.44
N ALA A 36 6.56 -5.58 -15.86
CA ALA A 36 7.15 -6.58 -14.98
C ALA A 36 8.52 -6.13 -14.46
N PHE A 37 9.35 -5.56 -15.34
CA PHE A 37 10.67 -5.05 -14.95
C PHE A 37 10.55 -3.99 -13.86
N ALA A 38 9.69 -3.01 -14.07
CA ALA A 38 9.50 -1.92 -13.10
C ALA A 38 8.98 -2.46 -11.77
N ALA A 39 7.99 -3.37 -11.80
CA ALA A 39 7.41 -3.94 -10.60
C ALA A 39 8.44 -4.75 -9.81
N GLN A 40 9.23 -5.58 -10.48
CA GLN A 40 10.23 -6.41 -9.83
C GLN A 40 11.36 -5.56 -9.24
N ARG A 41 11.72 -4.47 -9.89
CA ARG A 41 12.75 -3.57 -9.39
C ARG A 41 12.31 -2.87 -8.10
N LEU A 42 11.04 -2.51 -7.99
CA LEU A 42 10.50 -1.83 -6.82
C LEU A 42 10.06 -2.78 -5.71
N ALA A 43 9.92 -4.07 -6.00
CA ALA A 43 9.41 -5.04 -5.05
C ALA A 43 10.21 -5.11 -3.74
N PRO A 44 11.56 -5.06 -3.73
CA PRO A 44 12.30 -5.03 -2.46
C PRO A 44 11.92 -3.84 -1.58
N ALA A 45 11.65 -2.67 -2.18
CA ALA A 45 11.20 -1.51 -1.42
C ALA A 45 9.82 -1.74 -0.81
N VAL A 46 8.91 -2.39 -1.55
CA VAL A 46 7.58 -2.74 -1.04
C VAL A 46 7.69 -3.72 0.13
N ILE A 47 8.54 -4.73 0.01
CA ILE A 47 8.78 -5.68 1.10
C ILE A 47 9.36 -4.96 2.31
N GLY A 48 10.33 -4.08 2.10
CA GLY A 48 10.94 -3.31 3.17
C GLY A 48 9.93 -2.40 3.88
N LEU A 49 9.06 -1.76 3.13
CA LEU A 49 7.98 -0.95 3.72
C LEU A 49 7.08 -1.81 4.60
N GLY A 50 6.70 -3.00 4.11
CA GLY A 50 5.91 -3.94 4.89
C GLY A 50 6.63 -4.38 6.16
N GLY A 51 7.94 -4.62 6.08
CA GLY A 51 8.75 -4.98 7.24
C GLY A 51 8.81 -3.87 8.28
N VAL A 52 8.98 -2.63 7.83
CA VAL A 52 8.94 -1.47 8.73
C VAL A 52 7.58 -1.36 9.41
N MET A 53 6.50 -1.54 8.68
CA MET A 53 5.15 -1.51 9.25
C MET A 53 4.94 -2.65 10.24
N TRP A 54 5.47 -3.84 9.94
CA TRP A 54 5.41 -4.97 10.87
C TRP A 54 6.15 -4.65 12.17
N ALA A 55 7.35 -4.07 12.06
CA ALA A 55 8.11 -3.67 13.23
C ALA A 55 7.38 -2.61 14.06
N ALA A 56 6.64 -1.74 13.39
CA ALA A 56 5.88 -0.68 14.05
C ALA A 56 4.73 -1.20 14.92
N ARG A 57 4.34 -2.48 14.79
CA ARG A 57 3.26 -3.04 15.60
C ARG A 57 3.57 -3.01 17.10
N THR A 58 4.84 -2.94 17.46
CA THR A 58 5.29 -2.93 18.84
C THR A 58 5.51 -1.53 19.41
N LEU A 59 5.27 -0.48 18.63
CA LEU A 59 5.41 0.88 19.12
C LEU A 59 4.41 1.15 20.24
N PRO A 60 4.87 1.74 21.36
CA PRO A 60 3.95 2.15 22.40
C PRO A 60 3.03 3.28 21.92
N PRO A 61 1.80 3.38 22.42
CA PRO A 61 0.93 4.50 22.09
C PRO A 61 1.58 5.83 22.46
N GLY A 62 1.36 6.85 21.64
CA GLY A 62 1.90 8.17 21.88
C GLY A 62 2.15 8.95 20.58
N PRO A 63 2.78 10.14 20.69
CA PRO A 63 2.99 11.00 19.53
C PRO A 63 3.80 10.36 18.41
N PHE A 64 4.80 9.54 18.76
CA PHE A 64 5.63 8.89 17.74
C PHE A 64 4.81 7.89 16.92
N ALA A 65 4.03 7.03 17.60
CA ALA A 65 3.15 6.08 16.92
C ALA A 65 2.09 6.80 16.09
N ALA A 66 1.54 7.91 16.59
CA ALA A 66 0.58 8.72 15.86
C ALA A 66 1.18 9.30 14.59
N SER A 67 2.40 9.83 14.66
CA SER A 67 3.09 10.37 13.48
C SER A 67 3.34 9.27 12.45
N PHE A 68 3.77 8.10 12.90
CA PHE A 68 4.01 6.96 12.02
C PHE A 68 2.73 6.55 11.30
N GLY A 69 1.62 6.48 12.04
CA GLY A 69 0.32 6.15 11.47
C GLY A 69 -0.18 7.19 10.48
N MET A 70 0.05 8.48 10.73
CA MET A 70 -0.33 9.54 9.80
C MET A 70 0.48 9.48 8.51
N ILE A 71 1.77 9.14 8.60
CA ILE A 71 2.59 8.93 7.41
C ILE A 71 2.04 7.75 6.61
N ALA A 72 1.69 6.65 7.28
CA ALA A 72 1.09 5.49 6.61
C ALA A 72 -0.23 5.86 5.93
N ALA A 73 -1.07 6.67 6.59
CA ALA A 73 -2.32 7.16 6.00
C ALA A 73 -2.05 7.95 4.72
N GLY A 74 -1.04 8.82 4.74
CA GLY A 74 -0.64 9.60 3.57
C GLY A 74 -0.17 8.72 2.42
N VAL A 75 0.62 7.69 2.72
CA VAL A 75 1.10 6.74 1.71
C VAL A 75 -0.08 6.03 1.05
N TRP A 76 -1.03 5.49 1.83
CA TRP A 76 -2.18 4.78 1.28
C TRP A 76 -3.07 5.71 0.45
N MET A 77 -3.27 6.94 0.90
CA MET A 77 -4.04 7.92 0.15
C MET A 77 -3.35 8.27 -1.17
N GLY A 78 -2.02 8.43 -1.16
CA GLY A 78 -1.25 8.68 -2.38
C GLY A 78 -1.36 7.53 -3.37
N VAL A 79 -1.27 6.29 -2.90
CA VAL A 79 -1.43 5.11 -3.76
C VAL A 79 -2.82 5.07 -4.37
N ALA A 80 -3.86 5.34 -3.57
CA ALA A 80 -5.23 5.38 -4.07
C ALA A 80 -5.41 6.46 -5.14
N ALA A 81 -4.85 7.65 -4.93
CA ALA A 81 -4.94 8.76 -5.86
C ALA A 81 -4.29 8.41 -7.21
N THR A 82 -3.09 7.78 -7.18
CA THR A 82 -2.43 7.35 -8.41
C THR A 82 -3.21 6.26 -9.12
N GLY A 83 -3.86 5.37 -8.38
CA GLY A 83 -4.72 4.33 -8.97
C GLY A 83 -5.89 4.94 -9.73
N VAL A 84 -6.58 5.90 -9.14
CA VAL A 84 -7.69 6.60 -9.80
C VAL A 84 -7.18 7.36 -11.03
N PHE A 85 -6.05 8.02 -10.92
CA PHE A 85 -5.45 8.74 -12.04
C PHE A 85 -5.19 7.79 -13.22
N HIS A 86 -4.61 6.63 -12.97
CA HIS A 86 -4.32 5.68 -14.04
C HIS A 86 -5.58 5.06 -14.63
N PHE A 87 -6.64 4.89 -13.83
CA PHE A 87 -7.93 4.46 -14.37
C PHE A 87 -8.50 5.51 -15.34
N LEU A 88 -8.49 6.78 -14.94
CA LEU A 88 -8.99 7.88 -15.77
C LEU A 88 -8.18 8.05 -17.04
N SER A 89 -6.89 7.73 -16.99
CA SER A 89 -5.98 7.80 -18.16
C SER A 89 -6.10 6.59 -19.07
N GLY A 90 -6.87 5.57 -18.70
CA GLY A 90 -7.04 4.35 -19.52
C GLY A 90 -5.92 3.33 -19.37
N VAL A 91 -4.94 3.56 -18.50
CA VAL A 91 -3.83 2.62 -18.27
C VAL A 91 -4.27 1.44 -17.42
N ALA A 92 -5.09 1.68 -16.41
CA ALA A 92 -5.58 0.65 -15.50
C ALA A 92 -7.06 0.35 -15.78
N ASN A 93 -7.47 -0.90 -15.50
CA ASN A 93 -8.86 -1.31 -15.66
C ASN A 93 -9.68 -1.02 -14.38
N VAL A 94 -10.99 -1.38 -14.41
CA VAL A 94 -11.92 -1.06 -13.33
C VAL A 94 -11.52 -1.70 -11.98
N ASN A 95 -10.75 -2.78 -12.00
CA ASN A 95 -10.33 -3.45 -10.77
C ASN A 95 -9.49 -2.53 -9.87
N ILE A 96 -8.80 -1.54 -10.48
CA ILE A 96 -8.00 -0.57 -9.70
C ILE A 96 -8.89 0.27 -8.78
N LEU A 97 -10.15 0.49 -9.14
CA LEU A 97 -11.07 1.27 -8.31
C LEU A 97 -11.41 0.53 -7.02
N VAL A 98 -11.52 -0.81 -7.07
CA VAL A 98 -11.72 -1.62 -5.87
C VAL A 98 -10.50 -1.52 -4.96
N ALA A 99 -9.30 -1.62 -5.52
CA ALA A 99 -8.07 -1.46 -4.77
C ALA A 99 -7.96 -0.06 -4.16
N ALA A 100 -8.29 0.99 -4.94
CA ALA A 100 -8.25 2.37 -4.46
C ALA A 100 -9.24 2.57 -3.31
N ALA A 101 -10.44 2.00 -3.39
CA ALA A 101 -11.42 2.09 -2.30
C ALA A 101 -10.88 1.44 -1.03
N THR A 102 -10.25 0.26 -1.14
CA THR A 102 -9.62 -0.41 0.00
C THR A 102 -8.51 0.45 0.60
N GLU A 103 -7.69 1.05 -0.24
CA GLU A 103 -6.58 1.90 0.19
C GLU A 103 -7.07 3.15 0.91
N VAL A 104 -8.17 3.76 0.45
CA VAL A 104 -8.78 4.89 1.15
C VAL A 104 -9.29 4.47 2.52
N VAL A 105 -9.90 3.30 2.63
CA VAL A 105 -10.34 2.76 3.93
C VAL A 105 -9.14 2.55 4.85
N LEU A 106 -8.04 1.98 4.36
CA LEU A 106 -6.83 1.82 5.16
C LEU A 106 -6.27 3.16 5.61
N ALA A 107 -6.23 4.14 4.71
CA ALA A 107 -5.76 5.48 5.07
C ALA A 107 -6.62 6.10 6.17
N ALA A 108 -7.93 5.97 6.06
CA ALA A 108 -8.86 6.49 7.06
C ALA A 108 -8.67 5.80 8.41
N LEU A 109 -8.48 4.48 8.41
CA LEU A 109 -8.26 3.71 9.64
C LEU A 109 -6.94 4.11 10.30
N PHE A 110 -5.86 4.26 9.52
CA PHE A 110 -4.59 4.71 10.09
C PHE A 110 -4.71 6.11 10.70
N ALA A 111 -5.39 7.03 10.02
CA ALA A 111 -5.60 8.38 10.53
C ALA A 111 -6.43 8.36 11.81
N TYR A 112 -7.50 7.55 11.84
CA TYR A 112 -8.35 7.44 13.02
C TYR A 112 -7.60 6.89 14.21
N VAL A 113 -6.90 5.77 14.03
CA VAL A 113 -6.12 5.15 15.10
C VAL A 113 -5.02 6.09 15.58
N SER A 114 -4.38 6.82 14.66
CA SER A 114 -3.34 7.78 15.03
C SER A 114 -3.86 8.90 15.93
N ARG A 115 -5.06 9.37 15.67
CA ARG A 115 -5.70 10.36 16.54
C ARG A 115 -5.98 9.79 17.92
N GLN A 116 -6.41 8.53 18.01
CA GLN A 116 -6.68 7.87 19.28
C GLN A 116 -5.40 7.71 20.13
N VAL A 117 -4.30 7.25 19.52
CA VAL A 117 -3.07 7.00 20.25
C VAL A 117 -2.30 8.26 20.61
N ARG A 118 -2.53 9.37 19.89
CA ARG A 118 -1.83 10.62 20.18
C ARG A 118 -2.11 11.14 21.58
N HIS A 119 -3.32 10.90 22.09
CA HIS A 119 -3.77 11.39 23.38
C HIS A 119 -3.61 10.36 24.49
N THR A 120 -2.97 9.23 24.21
CA THR A 120 -2.63 8.20 25.18
C THR A 120 -1.25 8.44 25.77
#